data_316a8cb95e25197a34c844fa29330e9c
#
_entry.id   316a8cb95e25197a34c844fa29330e9c
#
_cell.length_a   1.000
_cell.length_b   1.000
_cell.length_c   1.000
_cell.angle_alpha   90.00
_cell.angle_beta   90.00
_cell.angle_gamma   90.00
#
_symmetry.space_group_name_H-M   'P 1'
#
loop_
_entity.id
_entity.type
_entity.pdbx_description
1 polymer ?
#
loop_
_entity_poly.entity_id
_entity_poly.type
_entity_poly.pdbx_seq_one_letter_code
_entity_poly.pdbx_strand_id
1 'polypeptide(L)'
;MSSINPRTRALLLVGAFALIYVGWGTTYLANHFLLREQPPFVIATLRFLFAGLLALAWVLLRGQAKAQRSDLGSAFIGGVMLIAVGQGALIYANQYLPTGMLAMLYTTLPLWSVALEWLLDERPPLWVLCGLAVASGGILLLMGNGLGENPGFEQWFAGALVVTATLLWAVGAWLLRKRGPFRSSWMGLAMQMLVGTALLAGFGLWRGDWQGFELGHLSPGGWLWLAYLVLPVSLGVYPAYFWLLREVRPSLVSTFAFVNPVVALLLGYLILDERLSVTALLACLATLGGVMMIIFGRR
;
A
#
# COMPACT_ATOMS: atom_id res chain seq x y z
N MET A 1 -4.93 -3.89 29.03
CA MET A 1 -5.22 -2.79 28.09
C MET A 1 -6.36 -2.00 28.70
N SER A 2 -6.13 -0.75 29.10
CA SER A 2 -7.18 0.15 29.59
C SER A 2 -8.27 0.27 28.52
N SER A 3 -9.53 0.16 28.92
CA SER A 3 -10.70 0.27 28.04
C SER A 3 -10.74 1.66 27.42
N ILE A 4 -10.24 1.78 26.19
CA ILE A 4 -10.35 3.03 25.42
C ILE A 4 -11.85 3.29 25.24
N ASN A 5 -12.31 4.51 25.58
CA ASN A 5 -13.69 4.94 25.40
C ASN A 5 -14.16 4.62 23.97
N PRO A 6 -15.35 4.04 23.76
CA PRO A 6 -15.89 3.71 22.43
C PRO A 6 -15.86 4.86 21.43
N ARG A 7 -16.11 6.10 21.88
CA ARG A 7 -16.01 7.31 21.03
C ARG A 7 -14.57 7.57 20.58
N THR A 8 -13.61 7.46 21.49
CA THR A 8 -12.18 7.64 21.16
C THR A 8 -11.71 6.57 20.19
N ARG A 9 -12.12 5.29 20.37
CA ARG A 9 -11.82 4.20 19.45
C ARG A 9 -12.39 4.46 18.06
N ALA A 10 -13.63 4.94 17.96
CA ALA A 10 -14.24 5.28 16.68
C ALA A 10 -13.48 6.40 15.96
N LEU A 11 -13.08 7.46 16.67
CA LEU A 11 -12.27 8.54 16.10
C LEU A 11 -10.89 8.06 15.61
N LEU A 12 -10.24 7.19 16.38
CA LEU A 12 -8.96 6.61 15.98
C LEU A 12 -9.10 5.73 14.73
N LEU A 13 -10.18 4.93 14.61
CA LEU A 13 -10.47 4.14 13.41
C LEU A 13 -10.66 5.03 12.20
N VAL A 14 -11.50 6.06 12.30
CA VAL A 14 -11.74 7.02 11.20
C VAL A 14 -10.44 7.71 10.80
N GLY A 15 -9.65 8.20 11.77
CA GLY A 15 -8.36 8.85 11.50
C GLY A 15 -7.35 7.92 10.83
N ALA A 16 -7.26 6.66 11.28
CA ALA A 16 -6.35 5.68 10.69
C ALA A 16 -6.78 5.29 9.26
N PHE A 17 -8.09 5.11 9.00
CA PHE A 17 -8.58 4.89 7.63
C PHE A 17 -8.32 6.10 6.74
N ALA A 18 -8.60 7.32 7.19
CA ALA A 18 -8.30 8.53 6.42
C ALA A 18 -6.80 8.60 6.09
N LEU A 19 -5.93 8.30 7.05
CA LEU A 19 -4.49 8.32 6.87
C LEU A 19 -4.02 7.29 5.82
N ILE A 20 -4.52 6.04 5.84
CA ILE A 20 -4.14 5.04 4.84
C ILE A 20 -4.74 5.35 3.46
N TYR A 21 -5.95 5.90 3.39
CA TYR A 21 -6.61 6.24 2.12
C TYR A 21 -5.90 7.40 1.40
N VAL A 22 -5.65 8.48 2.13
CA VAL A 22 -4.99 9.66 1.56
C VAL A 22 -3.49 9.38 1.39
N GLY A 23 -2.82 8.88 2.42
CA GLY A 23 -1.38 8.72 2.44
C GLY A 23 -0.88 7.76 1.35
N TRP A 24 -1.53 6.61 1.11
CA TRP A 24 -1.14 5.74 0.00
C TRP A 24 -1.66 6.22 -1.35
N GLY A 25 -2.81 6.90 -1.40
CA GLY A 25 -3.31 7.50 -2.64
C GLY A 25 -2.36 8.56 -3.21
N THR A 26 -1.66 9.30 -2.34
CA THR A 26 -0.67 10.32 -2.74
C THR A 26 0.68 9.73 -3.14
N THR A 27 0.99 8.46 -2.81
CA THR A 27 2.29 7.84 -3.15
C THR A 27 2.52 7.72 -4.65
N TYR A 28 1.47 7.57 -5.45
CA TYR A 28 1.57 7.51 -6.90
C TYR A 28 2.19 8.79 -7.47
N LEU A 29 1.76 9.94 -6.97
CA LEU A 29 2.31 11.24 -7.37
C LEU A 29 3.79 11.38 -6.95
N ALA A 30 4.13 11.05 -5.70
CA ALA A 30 5.50 11.10 -5.22
C ALA A 30 6.43 10.18 -6.00
N ASN A 31 6.01 8.95 -6.28
CA ASN A 31 6.77 8.00 -7.10
C ASN A 31 6.94 8.52 -8.53
N HIS A 32 5.91 9.14 -9.13
CA HIS A 32 6.00 9.70 -10.47
C HIS A 32 7.14 10.73 -10.61
N PHE A 33 7.30 11.62 -9.63
CA PHE A 33 8.39 12.60 -9.66
C PHE A 33 9.75 11.94 -9.41
N LEU A 34 9.85 11.03 -8.44
CA LEU A 34 11.11 10.38 -8.09
C LEU A 34 11.63 9.46 -9.22
N LEU A 35 10.74 8.74 -9.93
CA LEU A 35 11.09 7.85 -11.03
C LEU A 35 11.69 8.59 -12.25
N ARG A 36 11.53 9.91 -12.32
CA ARG A 36 12.19 10.73 -13.34
C ARG A 36 13.67 11.01 -13.01
N GLU A 37 14.04 10.86 -11.73
CA GLU A 37 15.38 11.18 -11.26
C GLU A 37 16.22 9.94 -10.94
N GLN A 38 15.56 8.83 -10.53
CA GLN A 38 16.26 7.65 -10.03
C GLN A 38 15.57 6.34 -10.44
N PRO A 39 16.34 5.24 -10.57
CA PRO A 39 15.78 3.92 -10.82
C PRO A 39 14.83 3.44 -9.69
N PRO A 40 13.84 2.60 -10.03
CA PRO A 40 12.76 2.24 -9.11
C PRO A 40 13.23 1.53 -7.83
N PHE A 41 14.15 0.57 -7.94
CA PHE A 41 14.62 -0.17 -6.75
C PHE A 41 15.57 0.65 -5.88
N VAL A 42 16.26 1.65 -6.44
CA VAL A 42 17.02 2.64 -5.66
C VAL A 42 16.07 3.45 -4.79
N ILE A 43 15.01 4.01 -5.38
CA ILE A 43 14.00 4.81 -4.65
C ILE A 43 13.34 3.97 -3.54
N ALA A 44 12.89 2.76 -3.88
CA ALA A 44 12.25 1.87 -2.90
C ALA A 44 13.21 1.52 -1.75
N THR A 45 14.47 1.20 -2.08
CA THR A 45 15.49 0.88 -1.07
C THR A 45 15.76 2.07 -0.15
N LEU A 46 16.00 3.26 -0.69
CA LEU A 46 16.26 4.47 0.11
C LEU A 46 15.09 4.80 1.02
N ARG A 47 13.87 4.74 0.48
CA ARG A 47 12.64 4.98 1.25
C ARG A 47 12.55 4.08 2.47
N PHE A 48 12.63 2.77 2.28
CA PHE A 48 12.45 1.81 3.37
C PHE A 48 13.68 1.69 4.28
N LEU A 49 14.89 1.95 3.76
CA LEU A 49 16.10 2.06 4.56
C LEU A 49 15.99 3.22 5.56
N PHE A 50 15.73 4.43 5.08
CA PHE A 50 15.62 5.60 5.96
C PHE A 50 14.46 5.43 6.95
N ALA A 51 13.31 4.97 6.52
CA ALA A 51 12.19 4.73 7.41
C ALA A 51 12.49 3.64 8.46
N GLY A 52 13.12 2.54 8.05
CA GLY A 52 13.52 1.46 8.96
C GLY A 52 14.57 1.91 9.97
N LEU A 53 15.59 2.66 9.54
CA LEU A 53 16.62 3.21 10.42
C LEU A 53 16.05 4.24 11.40
N LEU A 54 15.17 5.14 10.96
CA LEU A 54 14.51 6.11 11.83
C LEU A 54 13.61 5.42 12.87
N ALA A 55 12.84 4.41 12.46
CA ALA A 55 12.03 3.61 13.38
C ALA A 55 12.90 2.86 14.40
N LEU A 56 14.03 2.30 13.95
CA LEU A 56 15.00 1.62 14.82
C LEU A 56 15.64 2.59 15.79
N ALA A 57 16.12 3.75 15.31
CA ALA A 57 16.69 4.80 16.15
C ALA A 57 15.70 5.26 17.23
N TRP A 58 14.43 5.47 16.87
CA TRP A 58 13.37 5.82 17.82
C TRP A 58 13.23 4.77 18.92
N VAL A 59 13.22 3.48 18.59
CA VAL A 59 13.09 2.38 19.55
C VAL A 59 14.30 2.31 20.49
N LEU A 60 15.52 2.48 19.94
CA LEU A 60 16.75 2.45 20.72
C LEU A 60 16.81 3.63 21.71
N LEU A 61 16.50 4.85 21.24
CA LEU A 61 16.48 6.06 22.07
C LEU A 61 15.44 5.99 23.20
N ARG A 62 14.33 5.27 22.98
CA ARG A 62 13.27 5.07 23.98
C ARG A 62 13.53 3.87 24.93
N GLY A 63 14.62 3.15 24.76
CA GLY A 63 14.90 1.94 25.53
C GLY A 63 13.86 0.81 25.32
N GLN A 64 13.14 0.84 24.21
CA GLN A 64 12.07 -0.11 23.88
C GLN A 64 12.52 -1.21 22.92
N ALA A 65 13.82 -1.44 22.78
CA ALA A 65 14.42 -2.44 21.90
C ALA A 65 14.17 -3.87 22.41
N LYS A 66 12.87 -4.26 22.50
CA LYS A 66 12.46 -5.59 22.95
C LYS A 66 11.89 -6.35 21.76
N ALA A 67 12.70 -7.18 21.12
CA ALA A 67 12.28 -8.15 20.12
C ALA A 67 12.21 -9.55 20.73
N GLN A 68 11.22 -10.34 20.31
CA GLN A 68 11.12 -11.76 20.62
C GLN A 68 11.41 -12.59 19.36
N ARG A 69 11.75 -13.87 19.51
CA ARG A 69 11.96 -14.77 18.36
C ARG A 69 10.71 -14.86 17.46
N SER A 70 9.50 -14.79 18.06
CA SER A 70 8.24 -14.74 17.32
C SER A 70 8.09 -13.50 16.42
N ASP A 71 8.69 -12.38 16.83
CA ASP A 71 8.66 -11.12 16.05
C ASP A 71 9.47 -11.25 14.76
N LEU A 72 10.54 -12.07 14.72
CA LEU A 72 11.34 -12.30 13.53
C LEU A 72 10.51 -12.88 12.37
N GLY A 73 9.68 -13.90 12.67
CA GLY A 73 8.80 -14.49 11.65
C GLY A 73 7.76 -13.50 11.11
N SER A 74 7.19 -12.67 11.98
CA SER A 74 6.25 -11.62 11.57
C SER A 74 6.94 -10.50 10.79
N ALA A 75 8.17 -10.13 11.18
CA ALA A 75 8.98 -9.15 10.48
C ALA A 75 9.36 -9.66 9.07
N PHE A 76 9.73 -10.94 8.96
CA PHE A 76 10.03 -11.56 7.68
C PHE A 76 8.80 -11.58 6.75
N ILE A 77 7.63 -12.00 7.25
CA ILE A 77 6.38 -12.00 6.48
C ILE A 77 6.06 -10.60 5.97
N GLY A 78 6.05 -9.59 6.84
CA GLY A 78 5.75 -8.21 6.45
C GLY A 78 6.81 -7.61 5.52
N GLY A 79 8.09 -7.84 5.81
CA GLY A 79 9.21 -7.36 5.00
C GLY A 79 9.23 -7.96 3.60
N VAL A 80 9.00 -9.26 3.48
CA VAL A 80 8.96 -9.97 2.18
C VAL A 80 7.68 -9.65 1.43
N MET A 81 6.51 -9.96 2.03
CA MET A 81 5.25 -9.97 1.29
C MET A 81 4.69 -8.57 1.04
N LEU A 82 4.76 -7.67 2.04
CA LEU A 82 4.17 -6.35 1.92
C LEU A 82 5.17 -5.34 1.35
N ILE A 83 6.43 -5.38 1.77
CA ILE A 83 7.42 -4.38 1.38
C ILE A 83 8.18 -4.82 0.13
N ALA A 84 8.94 -5.90 0.19
CA ALA A 84 9.79 -6.29 -0.95
C ALA A 84 8.95 -6.65 -2.17
N VAL A 85 8.00 -7.57 -2.04
CA VAL A 85 7.15 -7.99 -3.16
C VAL A 85 6.06 -6.96 -3.45
N GLY A 86 5.29 -6.54 -2.45
CA GLY A 86 4.16 -5.62 -2.65
C GLY A 86 4.57 -4.28 -3.21
N GLN A 87 5.52 -3.59 -2.58
CA GLN A 87 6.00 -2.29 -3.05
C GLN A 87 7.00 -2.41 -4.20
N GLY A 88 7.84 -3.45 -4.19
CA GLY A 88 8.79 -3.70 -5.28
C GLY A 88 8.10 -3.98 -6.61
N ALA A 89 7.05 -4.81 -6.62
CA ALA A 89 6.26 -5.06 -7.83
C ALA A 89 5.56 -3.80 -8.33
N LEU A 90 5.00 -2.99 -7.41
CA LEU A 90 4.31 -1.75 -7.76
C LEU A 90 5.27 -0.76 -8.44
N ILE A 91 6.43 -0.51 -7.84
CA ILE A 91 7.38 0.46 -8.38
C ILE A 91 8.04 -0.04 -9.68
N TYR A 92 8.26 -1.35 -9.80
CA TYR A 92 8.72 -1.99 -11.03
C TYR A 92 7.72 -1.82 -12.16
N ALA A 93 6.47 -2.17 -11.89
CA ALA A 93 5.40 -2.12 -12.90
C ALA A 93 5.09 -0.69 -13.36
N ASN A 94 5.38 0.33 -12.54
CA ASN A 94 5.18 1.74 -12.88
C ASN A 94 6.06 2.22 -14.05
N GLN A 95 7.08 1.44 -14.45
CA GLN A 95 7.88 1.70 -15.66
C GLN A 95 7.17 1.27 -16.95
N TYR A 96 6.28 0.28 -16.87
CA TYR A 96 5.68 -0.37 -18.03
C TYR A 96 4.18 -0.11 -18.16
N LEU A 97 3.51 0.25 -17.05
CA LEU A 97 2.07 0.42 -17.00
C LEU A 97 1.70 1.86 -16.63
N PRO A 98 0.69 2.45 -17.28
CA PRO A 98 0.13 3.73 -16.86
C PRO A 98 -0.34 3.68 -15.41
N THR A 99 -0.22 4.81 -14.70
CA THR A 99 -0.59 4.92 -13.27
C THR A 99 -2.03 4.48 -12.99
N GLY A 100 -2.96 4.82 -13.88
CA GLY A 100 -4.37 4.39 -13.77
C GLY A 100 -4.53 2.87 -13.85
N MET A 101 -3.79 2.19 -14.74
CA MET A 101 -3.83 0.73 -14.87
C MET A 101 -3.23 0.04 -13.63
N LEU A 102 -2.12 0.58 -13.09
CA LEU A 102 -1.54 0.10 -11.84
C LEU A 102 -2.51 0.21 -10.68
N ALA A 103 -3.10 1.38 -10.50
CA ALA A 103 -4.08 1.63 -9.44
C ALA A 103 -5.24 0.63 -9.51
N MET A 104 -5.68 0.27 -10.73
CA MET A 104 -6.72 -0.71 -10.96
C MET A 104 -6.30 -2.14 -10.66
N LEU A 105 -5.14 -2.59 -11.14
CA LEU A 105 -4.63 -3.91 -10.80
C LEU A 105 -4.47 -4.07 -9.28
N TYR A 106 -4.15 -2.98 -8.59
CA TYR A 106 -4.07 -2.97 -7.14
C TYR A 106 -5.42 -3.16 -6.44
N THR A 107 -6.56 -2.85 -7.11
CA THR A 107 -7.90 -3.11 -6.58
C THR A 107 -8.26 -4.59 -6.49
N THR A 108 -7.43 -5.49 -7.02
CA THR A 108 -7.55 -6.93 -6.78
C THR A 108 -7.25 -7.32 -5.32
N LEU A 109 -6.54 -6.47 -4.56
CA LEU A 109 -6.22 -6.71 -3.15
C LEU A 109 -7.45 -6.96 -2.26
N PRO A 110 -8.52 -6.16 -2.28
CA PRO A 110 -9.75 -6.46 -1.54
C PRO A 110 -10.42 -7.77 -1.97
N LEU A 111 -10.36 -8.12 -3.26
CA LEU A 111 -10.89 -9.40 -3.76
C LEU A 111 -10.18 -10.58 -3.09
N TRP A 112 -8.84 -10.57 -3.10
CA TRP A 112 -8.04 -11.58 -2.42
C TRP A 112 -8.27 -11.61 -0.91
N SER A 113 -8.39 -10.44 -0.27
CA SER A 113 -8.63 -10.35 1.16
C SER A 113 -9.97 -10.96 1.56
N VAL A 114 -11.04 -10.69 0.79
CA VAL A 114 -12.37 -11.29 1.00
C VAL A 114 -12.35 -12.78 0.71
N ALA A 115 -11.69 -13.21 -0.37
CA ALA A 115 -11.57 -14.63 -0.71
C ALA A 115 -10.84 -15.43 0.37
N LEU A 116 -9.73 -14.90 0.91
CA LEU A 116 -8.99 -15.53 2.01
C LEU A 116 -9.81 -15.62 3.29
N GLU A 117 -10.53 -14.55 3.66
CA GLU A 117 -11.44 -14.59 4.81
C GLU A 117 -12.56 -15.60 4.62
N TRP A 118 -13.13 -15.71 3.41
CA TRP A 118 -14.16 -16.69 3.10
C TRP A 118 -13.67 -18.13 3.21
N LEU A 119 -12.46 -18.38 2.69
CA LEU A 119 -11.89 -19.73 2.68
C LEU A 119 -11.36 -20.17 4.05
N LEU A 120 -10.81 -19.23 4.84
CA LEU A 120 -10.01 -19.56 6.03
C LEU A 120 -10.63 -19.13 7.35
N ASP A 121 -11.59 -18.21 7.35
CA ASP A 121 -12.21 -17.67 8.56
C ASP A 121 -13.73 -17.84 8.52
N GLU A 122 -14.46 -16.89 7.95
CA GLU A 122 -15.92 -16.84 7.95
C GLU A 122 -16.46 -16.36 6.61
N ARG A 123 -17.67 -16.81 6.26
CA ARG A 123 -18.37 -16.31 5.06
C ARG A 123 -18.67 -14.82 5.19
N PRO A 124 -18.31 -14.01 4.19
CA PRO A 124 -18.63 -12.60 4.18
C PRO A 124 -20.15 -12.40 4.02
N PRO A 125 -20.75 -11.40 4.69
CA PRO A 125 -22.14 -11.04 4.47
C PRO A 125 -22.39 -10.64 3.01
N LEU A 126 -23.61 -10.85 2.52
CA LEU A 126 -23.99 -10.52 1.14
C LEU A 126 -23.67 -9.06 0.76
N TRP A 127 -23.88 -8.13 1.69
CA TRP A 127 -23.56 -6.71 1.49
C TRP A 127 -22.10 -6.43 1.19
N VAL A 128 -21.18 -7.20 1.76
CA VAL A 128 -19.74 -7.11 1.46
C VAL A 128 -19.47 -7.55 0.01
N LEU A 129 -20.12 -8.64 -0.43
CA LEU A 129 -19.98 -9.12 -1.82
C LEU A 129 -20.60 -8.12 -2.82
N CYS A 130 -21.77 -7.58 -2.51
CA CYS A 130 -22.40 -6.54 -3.33
C CYS A 130 -21.53 -5.28 -3.39
N GLY A 131 -20.99 -4.83 -2.25
CA GLY A 131 -20.09 -3.69 -2.18
C GLY A 131 -18.81 -3.90 -2.98
N LEU A 132 -18.26 -5.12 -2.92
CA LEU A 132 -17.10 -5.52 -3.71
C LEU A 132 -17.39 -5.45 -5.22
N ALA A 133 -18.55 -5.98 -5.65
CA ALA A 133 -18.96 -5.93 -7.05
C ALA A 133 -19.17 -4.48 -7.54
N VAL A 134 -19.84 -3.63 -6.75
CA VAL A 134 -20.08 -2.21 -7.08
C VAL A 134 -18.76 -1.45 -7.16
N ALA A 135 -17.86 -1.61 -6.17
CA ALA A 135 -16.56 -0.93 -6.16
C ALA A 135 -15.70 -1.37 -7.36
N SER A 136 -15.65 -2.68 -7.66
CA SER A 136 -14.91 -3.21 -8.82
C SER A 136 -15.53 -2.72 -10.13
N GLY A 137 -16.85 -2.66 -10.24
CA GLY A 137 -17.56 -2.09 -11.39
C GLY A 137 -17.23 -0.62 -11.62
N GLY A 138 -17.15 0.18 -10.55
CA GLY A 138 -16.70 1.57 -10.62
C GLY A 138 -15.27 1.71 -11.16
N ILE A 139 -14.35 0.88 -10.70
CA ILE A 139 -12.97 0.86 -11.21
C ILE A 139 -12.92 0.42 -12.68
N LEU A 140 -13.66 -0.62 -13.08
CA LEU A 140 -13.74 -1.06 -14.48
C LEU A 140 -14.30 0.03 -15.40
N LEU A 141 -15.28 0.80 -14.93
CA LEU A 141 -15.84 1.96 -15.64
C LEU A 141 -14.77 3.05 -15.83
N LEU A 142 -13.92 3.29 -14.82
CA LEU A 142 -12.82 4.26 -14.92
C LEU A 142 -11.81 3.86 -16.00
N MET A 143 -11.63 2.57 -16.26
CA MET A 143 -10.64 2.03 -17.21
C MET A 143 -11.08 1.98 -18.66
N GLY A 144 -12.35 1.99 -18.93
CA GLY A 144 -12.90 1.74 -20.28
C GLY A 144 -12.22 2.51 -21.44
N ASN A 145 -11.31 3.43 -21.10
CA ASN A 145 -10.58 4.28 -22.06
C ASN A 145 -9.04 4.13 -21.98
N GLY A 146 -8.49 3.18 -21.22
CA GLY A 146 -7.05 3.22 -20.87
C GLY A 146 -6.17 2.06 -21.35
N LEU A 147 -6.74 1.00 -21.93
CA LEU A 147 -5.96 -0.12 -22.47
C LEU A 147 -5.58 0.15 -23.92
N GLY A 148 -4.28 0.32 -24.18
CA GLY A 148 -3.75 0.35 -25.54
C GLY A 148 -4.09 -0.95 -26.29
N GLU A 149 -4.24 -0.88 -27.62
CA GLU A 149 -4.80 -1.96 -28.45
C GLU A 149 -3.96 -3.25 -28.50
N ASN A 150 -2.66 -3.23 -28.15
CA ASN A 150 -1.79 -4.43 -28.12
C ASN A 150 -0.69 -4.31 -27.05
N PRO A 151 -0.92 -4.77 -25.82
CA PRO A 151 0.12 -4.77 -24.78
C PRO A 151 1.23 -5.79 -25.10
N GLY A 152 2.50 -5.35 -25.03
CA GLY A 152 3.67 -6.19 -25.16
C GLY A 152 3.89 -7.13 -23.97
N PHE A 153 4.87 -8.04 -24.09
CA PHE A 153 5.21 -9.00 -23.03
C PHE A 153 5.52 -8.31 -21.68
N GLU A 154 6.28 -7.21 -21.71
CA GLU A 154 6.67 -6.45 -20.50
C GLU A 154 5.45 -5.96 -19.72
N GLN A 155 4.43 -5.46 -20.42
CA GLN A 155 3.21 -4.96 -19.81
C GLN A 155 2.36 -6.09 -19.21
N TRP A 156 2.26 -7.23 -19.90
CA TRP A 156 1.59 -8.43 -19.38
C TRP A 156 2.31 -8.97 -18.14
N PHE A 157 3.63 -9.06 -18.20
CA PHE A 157 4.45 -9.51 -17.06
C PHE A 157 4.29 -8.57 -15.86
N ALA A 158 4.40 -7.26 -16.08
CA ALA A 158 4.20 -6.25 -15.03
C ALA A 158 2.79 -6.33 -14.41
N GLY A 159 1.76 -6.52 -15.23
CA GLY A 159 0.39 -6.71 -14.74
C GLY A 159 0.22 -7.97 -13.89
N ALA A 160 0.72 -9.10 -14.36
CA ALA A 160 0.69 -10.37 -13.62
C ALA A 160 1.47 -10.28 -12.30
N LEU A 161 2.61 -9.57 -12.32
CA LEU A 161 3.43 -9.34 -11.13
C LEU A 161 2.65 -8.52 -10.07
N VAL A 162 1.94 -7.46 -10.46
CA VAL A 162 1.12 -6.65 -9.54
C VAL A 162 -0.02 -7.49 -8.95
N VAL A 163 -0.74 -8.26 -9.76
CA VAL A 163 -1.84 -9.13 -9.27
C VAL A 163 -1.30 -10.17 -8.28
N THR A 164 -0.15 -10.77 -8.58
CA THR A 164 0.51 -11.72 -7.66
C THR A 164 0.96 -11.04 -6.38
N ALA A 165 1.51 -9.83 -6.49
CA ALA A 165 1.93 -9.04 -5.33
C ALA A 165 0.76 -8.65 -4.42
N THR A 166 -0.41 -8.31 -4.99
CA THR A 166 -1.62 -8.03 -4.19
C THR A 166 -2.15 -9.28 -3.49
N LEU A 167 -2.07 -10.46 -4.11
CA LEU A 167 -2.38 -11.74 -3.46
C LEU A 167 -1.43 -11.98 -2.28
N LEU A 168 -0.11 -11.85 -2.49
CA LEU A 168 0.88 -12.03 -1.41
C LEU A 168 0.71 -10.99 -0.30
N TRP A 169 0.36 -9.75 -0.65
CA TRP A 169 0.00 -8.74 0.35
C TRP A 169 -1.20 -9.17 1.19
N ALA A 170 -2.28 -9.66 0.58
CA ALA A 170 -3.46 -10.15 1.29
C ALA A 170 -3.13 -11.32 2.21
N VAL A 171 -2.34 -12.30 1.73
CA VAL A 171 -1.84 -13.43 2.54
C VAL A 171 -0.99 -12.92 3.70
N GLY A 172 -0.04 -12.03 3.45
CA GLY A 172 0.81 -11.43 4.47
C GLY A 172 0.01 -10.68 5.54
N ALA A 173 -0.98 -9.88 5.15
CA ALA A 173 -1.87 -9.16 6.05
C ALA A 173 -2.68 -10.14 6.94
N TRP A 174 -3.23 -11.18 6.35
CA TRP A 174 -3.95 -12.24 7.07
C TRP A 174 -3.04 -12.97 8.06
N LEU A 175 -1.84 -13.38 7.64
CA LEU A 175 -0.85 -14.04 8.51
C LEU A 175 -0.42 -13.13 9.66
N LEU A 176 -0.13 -11.86 9.41
CA LEU A 176 0.25 -10.90 10.45
C LEU A 176 -0.87 -10.69 11.47
N ARG A 177 -2.13 -10.66 11.01
CA ARG A 177 -3.28 -10.61 11.92
C ARG A 177 -3.34 -11.85 12.81
N LYS A 178 -3.18 -13.05 12.27
CA LYS A 178 -3.23 -14.32 13.02
C LYS A 178 -2.08 -14.48 14.01
N ARG A 179 -0.89 -13.97 13.70
CA ARG A 179 0.28 -14.02 14.60
C ARG A 179 0.17 -13.04 15.76
N GLY A 180 -0.72 -12.07 15.69
CA GLY A 180 -0.92 -11.07 16.74
C GLY A 180 0.13 -9.95 16.72
N PRO A 181 0.12 -9.09 17.77
CA PRO A 181 0.96 -7.90 17.82
C PRO A 181 2.43 -8.23 18.08
N PHE A 182 3.31 -7.43 17.48
CA PHE A 182 4.71 -7.35 17.92
C PHE A 182 4.79 -6.89 19.36
N ARG A 183 5.81 -7.34 20.08
CA ARG A 183 6.07 -6.87 21.44
C ARG A 183 6.30 -5.36 21.51
N SER A 184 6.99 -4.82 20.52
CA SER A 184 7.08 -3.38 20.25
C SER A 184 6.65 -3.14 18.81
N SER A 185 5.58 -2.35 18.60
CA SER A 185 5.07 -2.05 17.27
C SER A 185 6.09 -1.33 16.39
N TRP A 186 6.87 -0.41 16.98
CA TRP A 186 7.92 0.32 16.28
C TRP A 186 9.11 -0.57 15.92
N MET A 187 9.49 -1.49 16.82
CA MET A 187 10.52 -2.49 16.51
C MET A 187 10.07 -3.41 15.38
N GLY A 188 8.82 -3.89 15.43
CA GLY A 188 8.25 -4.68 14.34
C GLY A 188 8.24 -3.94 13.00
N LEU A 189 7.90 -2.66 13.02
CA LEU A 189 7.94 -1.79 11.83
C LEU A 189 9.38 -1.68 11.28
N ALA A 190 10.35 -1.35 12.14
CA ALA A 190 11.75 -1.24 11.76
C ALA A 190 12.28 -2.53 11.15
N MET A 191 12.02 -3.68 11.78
CA MET A 191 12.44 -4.99 11.30
C MET A 191 11.83 -5.33 9.94
N GLN A 192 10.52 -5.11 9.74
CA GLN A 192 9.86 -5.33 8.46
C GLN A 192 10.45 -4.46 7.35
N MET A 193 10.67 -3.17 7.63
CA MET A 193 11.24 -2.24 6.66
C MET A 193 12.68 -2.61 6.28
N LEU A 194 13.51 -2.98 7.26
CA LEU A 194 14.89 -3.37 7.00
C LEU A 194 14.99 -4.71 6.25
N VAL A 195 14.13 -5.70 6.55
CA VAL A 195 14.03 -6.94 5.76
C VAL A 195 13.63 -6.62 4.32
N GLY A 196 12.60 -5.80 4.14
CA GLY A 196 12.16 -5.36 2.80
C GLY A 196 13.26 -4.61 2.05
N THR A 197 13.98 -3.71 2.73
CA THR A 197 15.12 -2.96 2.20
C THR A 197 16.21 -3.90 1.68
N ALA A 198 16.61 -4.90 2.46
CA ALA A 198 17.66 -5.84 2.05
C ALA A 198 17.31 -6.58 0.76
N LEU A 199 16.05 -7.00 0.60
CA LEU A 199 15.58 -7.67 -0.59
C LEU A 199 15.45 -6.72 -1.80
N LEU A 200 14.92 -5.51 -1.58
CA LEU A 200 14.81 -4.49 -2.64
C LEU A 200 16.20 -4.05 -3.13
N ALA A 201 17.16 -3.84 -2.21
CA ALA A 201 18.54 -3.52 -2.55
C ALA A 201 19.20 -4.65 -3.32
N GLY A 202 19.04 -5.91 -2.87
CA GLY A 202 19.59 -7.08 -3.55
C GLY A 202 19.03 -7.24 -4.96
N PHE A 203 17.73 -7.03 -5.14
CA PHE A 203 17.10 -7.09 -6.45
C PHE A 203 17.54 -5.92 -7.36
N GLY A 204 17.67 -4.72 -6.82
CA GLY A 204 18.20 -3.56 -7.54
C GLY A 204 19.66 -3.75 -7.96
N LEU A 205 20.49 -4.37 -7.11
CA LEU A 205 21.87 -4.75 -7.45
C LEU A 205 21.91 -5.77 -8.60
N TRP A 206 21.08 -6.81 -8.53
CA TRP A 206 20.98 -7.82 -9.57
C TRP A 206 20.53 -7.21 -10.91
N ARG A 207 19.61 -6.25 -10.90
CA ARG A 207 19.17 -5.53 -12.11
C ARG A 207 20.16 -4.50 -12.64
N GLY A 208 21.12 -4.08 -11.84
CA GLY A 208 22.02 -2.98 -12.19
C GLY A 208 21.45 -1.58 -11.94
N ASP A 209 20.34 -1.45 -11.19
CA ASP A 209 19.72 -0.16 -10.88
C ASP A 209 20.65 0.77 -10.07
N TRP A 210 21.69 0.22 -9.44
CA TRP A 210 22.69 0.96 -8.68
C TRP A 210 23.86 1.46 -9.52
N GLN A 211 23.94 1.09 -10.82
CA GLN A 211 25.01 1.54 -11.70
C GLN A 211 24.84 3.04 -11.99
N GLY A 212 25.85 3.83 -11.63
CA GLY A 212 25.81 5.29 -11.78
C GLY A 212 24.93 6.02 -10.76
N PHE A 213 24.45 5.33 -9.73
CA PHE A 213 23.71 5.99 -8.65
C PHE A 213 24.64 6.85 -7.80
N GLU A 214 24.30 8.13 -7.68
CA GLU A 214 24.93 9.08 -6.77
C GLU A 214 23.85 9.83 -5.99
N LEU A 215 23.99 9.87 -4.66
CA LEU A 215 23.03 10.59 -3.78
C LEU A 215 22.90 12.08 -4.16
N GLY A 216 23.99 12.68 -4.70
CA GLY A 216 24.00 14.07 -5.14
C GLY A 216 23.19 14.37 -6.39
N HIS A 217 22.75 13.34 -7.13
CA HIS A 217 21.92 13.51 -8.32
C HIS A 217 20.41 13.71 -8.01
N LEU A 218 19.98 13.51 -6.76
CA LEU A 218 18.63 13.88 -6.36
C LEU A 218 18.50 15.40 -6.26
N SER A 219 17.53 15.95 -6.98
CA SER A 219 17.19 17.36 -6.88
C SER A 219 16.65 17.71 -5.47
N PRO A 220 16.62 18.98 -5.06
CA PRO A 220 15.95 19.38 -3.82
C PRO A 220 14.48 18.93 -3.77
N GLY A 221 13.78 18.93 -4.91
CA GLY A 221 12.43 18.39 -5.05
C GLY A 221 12.36 16.88 -4.84
N GLY A 222 13.31 16.13 -5.41
CA GLY A 222 13.46 14.69 -5.19
C GLY A 222 13.66 14.33 -3.72
N TRP A 223 14.52 15.09 -3.01
CA TRP A 223 14.70 14.93 -1.57
C TRP A 223 13.42 15.21 -0.77
N LEU A 224 12.63 16.22 -1.15
CA LEU A 224 11.34 16.50 -0.51
C LEU A 224 10.34 15.36 -0.73
N TRP A 225 10.26 14.83 -1.96
CA TRP A 225 9.39 13.67 -2.25
C TRP A 225 9.83 12.42 -1.52
N LEU A 226 11.15 12.17 -1.42
CA LEU A 226 11.67 11.05 -0.65
C LEU A 226 11.37 11.20 0.85
N ALA A 227 11.60 12.40 1.42
CA ALA A 227 11.25 12.70 2.80
C ALA A 227 9.75 12.53 3.07
N TYR A 228 8.89 12.93 2.13
CA TYR A 228 7.46 12.69 2.18
C TYR A 228 7.14 11.19 2.21
N LEU A 229 7.75 10.39 1.35
CA LEU A 229 7.55 8.93 1.35
C LEU A 229 8.07 8.28 2.65
N VAL A 230 9.15 8.78 3.22
CA VAL A 230 9.76 8.27 4.47
C VAL A 230 8.92 8.66 5.69
N LEU A 231 8.68 9.96 5.91
CA LEU A 231 8.13 10.46 7.16
C LEU A 231 6.62 10.21 7.26
N PRO A 232 5.73 10.92 6.53
CA PRO A 232 4.29 10.69 6.71
C PRO A 232 3.83 9.33 6.15
N VAL A 233 4.37 8.88 5.01
CA VAL A 233 3.87 7.66 4.39
C VAL A 233 4.44 6.41 5.04
N SER A 234 5.75 6.28 5.20
CA SER A 234 6.30 5.05 5.79
C SER A 234 6.20 5.03 7.31
N LEU A 235 6.46 6.13 8.01
CA LEU A 235 6.40 6.18 9.47
C LEU A 235 5.02 6.57 10.03
N GLY A 236 4.10 7.06 9.20
CA GLY A 236 2.72 7.37 9.59
C GLY A 236 1.72 6.32 9.11
N VAL A 237 1.63 6.09 7.79
CA VAL A 237 0.61 5.22 7.19
C VAL A 237 0.80 3.75 7.57
N TYR A 238 2.03 3.19 7.52
CA TYR A 238 2.26 1.79 7.88
C TYR A 238 1.91 1.45 9.33
N PRO A 239 2.28 2.25 10.36
CA PRO A 239 1.80 2.02 11.72
C PRO A 239 0.28 2.02 11.83
N ALA A 240 -0.41 2.96 11.16
CA ALA A 240 -1.86 3.00 11.12
C ALA A 240 -2.45 1.75 10.45
N TYR A 241 -1.88 1.30 9.34
CA TYR A 241 -2.27 0.06 8.67
C TYR A 241 -2.11 -1.17 9.55
N PHE A 242 -0.94 -1.35 10.21
CA PHE A 242 -0.72 -2.48 11.10
C PHE A 242 -1.59 -2.43 12.35
N TRP A 243 -1.93 -1.24 12.83
CA TRP A 243 -2.90 -1.07 13.90
C TRP A 243 -4.30 -1.47 13.44
N LEU A 244 -4.75 -1.02 12.26
CA LEU A 244 -6.04 -1.40 11.68
C LEU A 244 -6.17 -2.91 11.47
N LEU A 245 -5.13 -3.60 11.00
CA LEU A 245 -5.13 -5.07 10.85
C LEU A 245 -5.43 -5.82 12.16
N ARG A 246 -5.22 -5.20 13.32
CA ARG A 246 -5.54 -5.76 14.64
C ARG A 246 -6.94 -5.43 15.09
N GLU A 247 -7.42 -4.24 14.74
CA GLU A 247 -8.71 -3.74 15.17
C GLU A 247 -9.87 -4.24 14.31
N VAL A 248 -9.63 -4.43 13.01
CA VAL A 248 -10.66 -4.82 12.05
C VAL A 248 -10.17 -5.91 11.09
N ARG A 249 -11.06 -6.48 10.27
CA ARG A 249 -10.69 -7.55 9.32
C ARG A 249 -9.81 -7.03 8.18
N PRO A 250 -8.86 -7.83 7.66
CA PRO A 250 -8.00 -7.45 6.55
C PRO A 250 -8.75 -6.98 5.31
N SER A 251 -9.90 -7.61 5.00
CA SER A 251 -10.75 -7.20 3.87
C SER A 251 -11.34 -5.79 4.03
N LEU A 252 -11.61 -5.34 5.27
CA LEU A 252 -12.04 -3.98 5.51
C LEU A 252 -10.86 -3.01 5.40
N VAL A 253 -9.70 -3.38 5.92
CA VAL A 253 -8.48 -2.56 5.78
C VAL A 253 -8.11 -2.40 4.31
N SER A 254 -8.18 -3.48 3.50
CA SER A 254 -7.80 -3.48 2.08
C SER A 254 -8.65 -2.56 1.19
N THR A 255 -9.77 -2.01 1.70
CA THR A 255 -10.60 -1.03 0.96
C THR A 255 -9.83 0.23 0.55
N PHE A 256 -8.66 0.51 1.15
CA PHE A 256 -7.79 1.60 0.70
C PHE A 256 -7.42 1.45 -0.78
N ALA A 257 -7.29 0.22 -1.28
CA ALA A 257 -6.95 -0.02 -2.67
C ALA A 257 -8.03 0.45 -3.66
N PHE A 258 -9.29 0.51 -3.24
CA PHE A 258 -10.36 1.12 -4.03
C PHE A 258 -10.37 2.65 -3.95
N VAL A 259 -9.96 3.22 -2.81
CA VAL A 259 -9.97 4.68 -2.62
C VAL A 259 -8.74 5.34 -3.24
N ASN A 260 -7.60 4.64 -3.27
CA ASN A 260 -6.36 5.18 -3.84
C ASN A 260 -6.49 5.70 -5.28
N PRO A 261 -7.13 4.99 -6.24
CA PRO A 261 -7.36 5.52 -7.58
C PRO A 261 -8.19 6.80 -7.60
N VAL A 262 -9.18 6.92 -6.69
CA VAL A 262 -9.99 8.13 -6.56
C VAL A 262 -9.14 9.30 -6.06
N VAL A 263 -8.28 9.07 -5.06
CA VAL A 263 -7.35 10.10 -4.57
C VAL A 263 -6.34 10.48 -5.65
N ALA A 264 -5.78 9.50 -6.37
CA ALA A 264 -4.84 9.76 -7.47
C ALA A 264 -5.48 10.60 -8.58
N LEU A 265 -6.73 10.30 -8.96
CA LEU A 265 -7.49 11.05 -9.96
C LEU A 265 -7.75 12.50 -9.52
N LEU A 266 -8.14 12.70 -8.26
CA LEU A 266 -8.34 14.05 -7.70
C LEU A 266 -7.04 14.86 -7.68
N LEU A 267 -5.92 14.23 -7.35
CA LEU A 267 -4.61 14.88 -7.38
C LEU A 267 -4.14 15.19 -8.81
N GLY A 268 -4.43 14.31 -9.78
CA GLY A 268 -4.22 14.58 -11.20
C GLY A 268 -4.97 15.82 -11.67
N TYR A 269 -6.24 15.93 -11.29
CA TYR A 269 -7.05 17.14 -11.58
C TYR A 269 -6.51 18.41 -10.90
N LEU A 270 -6.16 18.33 -9.60
CA LEU A 270 -5.78 19.51 -8.82
C LEU A 270 -4.34 20.00 -9.08
N ILE A 271 -3.42 19.08 -9.41
CA ILE A 271 -1.98 19.37 -9.46
C ILE A 271 -1.43 19.31 -10.89
N LEU A 272 -1.98 18.42 -11.72
CA LEU A 272 -1.50 18.18 -13.09
C LEU A 272 -2.44 18.78 -14.16
N ASP A 273 -3.46 19.57 -13.75
CA ASP A 273 -4.47 20.17 -14.63
C ASP A 273 -5.20 19.14 -15.55
N GLU A 274 -5.30 17.88 -15.11
CA GLU A 274 -5.99 16.82 -15.84
C GLU A 274 -7.51 17.07 -15.81
N ARG A 275 -8.20 16.89 -16.94
CA ARG A 275 -9.65 17.07 -17.00
C ARG A 275 -10.40 15.88 -16.43
N LEU A 276 -11.28 16.11 -15.47
CA LEU A 276 -12.20 15.11 -14.95
C LEU A 276 -13.37 14.92 -15.94
N SER A 277 -13.51 13.71 -16.49
CA SER A 277 -14.70 13.36 -17.30
C SER A 277 -15.90 13.02 -16.39
N VAL A 278 -17.11 13.15 -16.91
CA VAL A 278 -18.33 12.71 -16.21
C VAL A 278 -18.25 11.23 -15.88
N THR A 279 -17.68 10.41 -16.76
CA THR A 279 -17.44 8.97 -16.53
C THR A 279 -16.54 8.74 -15.31
N ALA A 280 -15.47 9.54 -15.18
CA ALA A 280 -14.56 9.45 -14.02
C ALA A 280 -15.28 9.79 -12.70
N LEU A 281 -16.14 10.82 -12.70
CA LEU A 281 -16.94 11.17 -11.52
C LEU A 281 -17.93 10.05 -11.14
N LEU A 282 -18.65 9.47 -12.11
CA LEU A 282 -19.56 8.34 -11.86
C LEU A 282 -18.82 7.11 -11.35
N ALA A 283 -17.66 6.81 -11.91
CA ALA A 283 -16.79 5.73 -11.47
C ALA A 283 -16.32 5.93 -10.01
N CYS A 284 -15.91 7.15 -9.64
CA CYS A 284 -15.55 7.50 -8.27
C CYS A 284 -16.73 7.30 -7.31
N LEU A 285 -17.92 7.79 -7.67
CA LEU A 285 -19.12 7.64 -6.84
C LEU A 285 -19.50 6.17 -6.66
N ALA A 286 -19.47 5.37 -7.73
CA ALA A 286 -19.72 3.92 -7.66
C ALA A 286 -18.68 3.22 -6.75
N THR A 287 -17.40 3.53 -6.93
CA THR A 287 -16.32 2.94 -6.12
C THR A 287 -16.48 3.27 -4.64
N LEU A 288 -16.68 4.55 -4.31
CA LEU A 288 -16.88 4.98 -2.91
C LEU A 288 -18.19 4.40 -2.32
N GLY A 289 -19.27 4.33 -3.12
CA GLY A 289 -20.51 3.68 -2.72
C GLY A 289 -20.32 2.20 -2.37
N GLY A 290 -19.58 1.46 -3.19
CA GLY A 290 -19.21 0.07 -2.92
C GLY A 290 -18.35 -0.09 -1.65
N VAL A 291 -17.38 0.81 -1.43
CA VAL A 291 -16.59 0.84 -0.18
C VAL A 291 -17.49 1.07 1.03
N MET A 292 -18.45 2.00 0.95
CA MET A 292 -19.41 2.24 2.02
C MET A 292 -20.25 0.99 2.32
N MET A 293 -20.70 0.26 1.28
CA MET A 293 -21.43 -1.01 1.47
C MET A 293 -20.56 -2.05 2.19
N ILE A 294 -19.25 -2.16 1.87
CA ILE A 294 -18.32 -3.06 2.56
C ILE A 294 -18.16 -2.66 4.04
N ILE A 295 -18.05 -1.36 4.32
CA ILE A 295 -17.87 -0.84 5.69
C ILE A 295 -19.12 -1.08 6.55
N PHE A 296 -20.28 -0.73 6.04
CA PHE A 296 -21.54 -0.82 6.80
C PHE A 296 -22.20 -2.20 6.75
N GLY A 297 -21.95 -2.98 5.72
CA GLY A 297 -22.50 -4.32 5.58
C GLY A 297 -21.96 -5.34 6.58
N ARG A 298 -20.98 -4.97 7.40
CA ARG A 298 -20.38 -5.80 8.46
C ARG A 298 -20.85 -5.44 9.88
N ARG A 299 -21.82 -4.57 9.99
CA ARG A 299 -22.50 -4.28 11.27
C ARG A 299 -23.70 -5.25 11.48
#